data_98af4a944846b35179754abccbc4725c
#
_entry.id   98af4a944846b35179754abccbc4725c
#
_cell.length_a   1.000
_cell.length_b   1.000
_cell.length_c   1.000
_cell.angle_alpha   90.00
_cell.angle_beta   90.00
_cell.angle_gamma   90.00
#
_symmetry.space_group_name_H-M   'P 1'
#
loop_
_entity.id
_entity.type
_entity.pdbx_description
1 polymer ?
#
loop_
_entity_poly.entity_id
_entity_poly.type
_entity_poly.pdbx_seq_one_letter_code
_entity_poly.pdbx_strand_id
1 'polypeptide(L)'
;QEKTLGSTTFDIELQGFKYHDGKAESYIKGVISSFTYKQYEYRNIMLDGQYTPGGFNGKLSLDDSNANIEINGHVATRQAVPDFNLKAVVRNFRPNDLNLTDQYKDTDMSLNLTADFSGHSIDDMQGKISIDSVLVNAPEKDQCYFLKNLSIFAGNVSNSQEKEIEIRSPFLNGFVKGNYSYRTLPASILKTLQRYIPSLLVLNKELPETNNDFQFNFQLEDTELFSKVFKIPVELYMPATLNGYFDDNRTRLQIRGYLPAFVYNDSYFESGTLLCNNTSDELQCQVRINKRLQKGAMINLAVNSRVSDDKLKTTIHWGNNVPSTF
;
A
#
# COMPACT_ATOMS: atom_id res chain seq x y z
N GLN A 1 -5.00 24.05 -14.15
CA GLN A 1 -3.87 23.49 -13.38
C GLN A 1 -3.63 24.44 -12.21
N GLU A 2 -4.03 24.08 -11.02
CA GLU A 2 -3.65 24.79 -9.80
C GLU A 2 -2.13 24.77 -9.70
N LYS A 3 -1.52 25.94 -9.51
CA LYS A 3 -0.08 26.06 -9.24
C LYS A 3 0.18 25.46 -7.87
N THR A 4 0.58 24.20 -7.83
CA THR A 4 0.93 23.50 -6.59
C THR A 4 2.23 24.02 -5.96
N LEU A 5 3.14 24.57 -6.77
CA LEU A 5 4.43 25.13 -6.34
C LEU A 5 4.34 26.68 -6.33
N GLY A 6 4.76 27.28 -5.22
CA GLY A 6 4.83 28.72 -5.04
C GLY A 6 6.27 29.24 -4.96
N SER A 7 6.48 30.30 -4.18
CA SER A 7 7.80 30.94 -3.98
C SER A 7 8.74 30.10 -3.12
N THR A 8 10.05 30.24 -3.38
CA THR A 8 11.11 29.61 -2.58
C THR A 8 12.17 30.65 -2.25
N THR A 9 12.54 30.76 -0.99
CA THR A 9 13.66 31.59 -0.51
C THR A 9 14.73 30.66 0.05
N PHE A 10 15.95 30.73 -0.50
CA PHE A 10 17.03 29.84 -0.06
C PHE A 10 18.36 30.60 0.05
N ASP A 11 19.20 30.10 0.95
CA ASP A 11 20.59 30.43 1.06
C ASP A 11 21.39 29.14 1.02
N ILE A 12 22.17 28.93 -0.04
CA ILE A 12 22.92 27.71 -0.29
C ILE A 12 24.41 28.06 -0.45
N GLU A 13 25.20 27.49 0.42
CA GLU A 13 26.67 27.56 0.34
C GLU A 13 27.19 26.28 -0.32
N LEU A 14 27.94 26.43 -1.38
CA LEU A 14 28.65 25.34 -2.05
C LEU A 14 30.15 25.42 -1.62
N GLN A 15 30.55 24.46 -0.79
CA GLN A 15 31.96 24.38 -0.35
C GLN A 15 32.70 23.30 -1.14
N GLY A 16 33.79 23.70 -1.79
CA GLY A 16 34.79 22.82 -2.36
C GLY A 16 34.35 21.99 -3.55
N PHE A 17 34.84 22.36 -4.73
CA PHE A 17 34.88 21.44 -5.87
C PHE A 17 36.15 20.63 -5.82
N LYS A 18 36.05 19.34 -5.51
CA LYS A 18 37.16 18.40 -5.68
C LYS A 18 36.95 17.67 -7.00
N TYR A 19 37.88 17.84 -7.91
CA TYR A 19 37.88 17.12 -9.18
C TYR A 19 38.79 15.91 -9.02
N HIS A 20 38.26 14.72 -8.92
CA HIS A 20 39.04 13.48 -8.84
C HIS A 20 38.49 12.48 -9.86
N ASP A 21 39.34 11.91 -10.69
CA ASP A 21 39.01 10.95 -11.74
C ASP A 21 37.84 11.38 -12.66
N GLY A 22 37.79 12.64 -13.06
CA GLY A 22 36.76 13.17 -13.95
C GLY A 22 35.40 13.40 -13.26
N LYS A 23 35.31 13.26 -11.94
CA LYS A 23 34.10 13.49 -11.16
C LYS A 23 34.21 14.73 -10.29
N ALA A 24 33.22 15.61 -10.39
CA ALA A 24 33.10 16.77 -9.51
C ALA A 24 32.38 16.36 -8.23
N GLU A 25 33.01 16.56 -7.09
CA GLU A 25 32.40 16.39 -5.76
C GLU A 25 32.25 17.77 -5.13
N SER A 26 31.12 18.05 -4.55
CA SER A 26 30.84 19.29 -3.84
C SER A 26 30.13 19.01 -2.52
N TYR A 27 30.55 19.77 -1.51
CA TYR A 27 29.83 19.79 -0.26
C TYR A 27 28.74 20.88 -0.33
N ILE A 28 27.51 20.53 -0.04
CA ILE A 28 26.36 21.45 -0.06
C ILE A 28 25.94 21.64 1.39
N LYS A 29 25.91 22.87 1.83
CA LYS A 29 25.27 23.29 3.05
C LYS A 29 24.32 24.42 2.73
N GLY A 30 23.03 24.24 3.02
CA GLY A 30 22.05 25.22 2.64
C GLY A 30 20.86 25.26 3.59
N VAL A 31 20.26 26.43 3.64
CA VAL A 31 19.02 26.66 4.35
C VAL A 31 18.00 27.21 3.34
N ILE A 32 16.89 26.53 3.22
CA ILE A 32 15.68 27.03 2.54
C ILE A 32 14.83 27.64 3.64
N SER A 33 14.85 28.96 3.72
CA SER A 33 14.14 29.71 4.76
C SER A 33 12.63 29.57 4.61
N SER A 34 12.15 29.53 3.36
CA SER A 34 10.73 29.27 3.07
C SER A 34 10.55 28.59 1.71
N PHE A 35 9.58 27.69 1.64
CA PHE A 35 9.15 27.00 0.42
C PHE A 35 7.63 26.82 0.43
N THR A 36 6.96 27.35 -0.56
CA THR A 36 5.49 27.26 -0.63
C THR A 36 5.06 26.08 -1.52
N TYR A 37 4.27 25.19 -0.95
CA TYR A 37 3.64 24.07 -1.64
C TYR A 37 2.18 23.92 -1.20
N LYS A 38 1.26 23.77 -2.13
CA LYS A 38 -0.20 23.71 -1.88
C LYS A 38 -0.70 24.81 -0.93
N GLN A 39 -0.22 26.04 -1.12
CA GLN A 39 -0.56 27.22 -0.30
C GLN A 39 -0.09 27.15 1.16
N TYR A 40 0.71 26.15 1.53
CA TYR A 40 1.39 26.09 2.82
C TYR A 40 2.85 26.52 2.66
N GLU A 41 3.34 27.36 3.57
CA GLU A 41 4.72 27.83 3.59
C GLU A 41 5.54 26.99 4.58
N TYR A 42 6.28 26.01 4.06
CA TYR A 42 7.25 25.23 4.81
C TYR A 42 8.46 26.09 5.17
N ARG A 43 8.95 25.98 6.39
CA ARG A 43 10.05 26.81 6.89
C ARG A 43 11.20 25.97 7.43
N ASN A 44 12.40 26.56 7.48
CA ASN A 44 13.59 25.98 8.09
C ASN A 44 13.94 24.60 7.52
N ILE A 45 14.01 24.48 6.21
CA ILE A 45 14.54 23.28 5.57
C ILE A 45 16.05 23.41 5.48
N MET A 46 16.79 22.48 6.07
CA MET A 46 18.27 22.45 6.02
C MET A 46 18.72 21.24 5.20
N LEU A 47 19.72 21.48 4.37
CA LEU A 47 20.41 20.47 3.58
C LEU A 47 21.88 20.53 3.94
N ASP A 48 22.47 19.40 4.30
CA ASP A 48 23.87 19.27 4.69
C ASP A 48 24.42 17.93 4.20
N GLY A 49 25.36 17.96 3.26
CA GLY A 49 25.90 16.71 2.72
C GLY A 49 26.79 16.88 1.50
N GLN A 50 27.28 15.75 1.04
CA GLN A 50 28.13 15.62 -0.12
C GLN A 50 27.29 15.28 -1.36
N TYR A 51 27.43 16.10 -2.37
CA TYR A 51 26.87 15.81 -3.70
C TYR A 51 27.97 15.31 -4.62
N THR A 52 27.71 14.25 -5.32
CA THR A 52 28.49 13.72 -6.42
C THR A 52 27.65 13.66 -7.69
N PRO A 53 28.22 13.59 -8.89
CA PRO A 53 27.42 13.37 -10.11
C PRO A 53 26.62 12.08 -10.09
N GLY A 54 26.92 11.15 -9.17
CA GLY A 54 26.22 9.87 -8.97
C GLY A 54 25.10 9.92 -7.95
N GLY A 55 25.08 10.90 -7.04
CA GLY A 55 24.09 10.93 -5.98
C GLY A 55 24.37 11.93 -4.88
N PHE A 56 23.67 11.80 -3.78
CA PHE A 56 23.77 12.63 -2.58
C PHE A 56 23.94 11.74 -1.34
N ASN A 57 24.80 12.15 -0.44
CA ASN A 57 24.98 11.53 0.87
C ASN A 57 24.98 12.61 1.94
N GLY A 58 24.00 12.62 2.84
CA GLY A 58 23.89 13.67 3.82
C GLY A 58 22.59 13.65 4.60
N LYS A 59 22.27 14.82 5.13
CA LYS A 59 21.11 15.08 5.97
C LYS A 59 20.22 16.13 5.31
N LEU A 60 18.92 15.84 5.31
CA LEU A 60 17.84 16.78 5.06
C LEU A 60 17.02 16.91 6.33
N SER A 61 16.75 18.12 6.78
CA SER A 61 15.84 18.35 7.92
C SER A 61 14.84 19.46 7.61
N LEU A 62 13.64 19.29 8.13
CA LEU A 62 12.59 20.29 8.17
C LEU A 62 12.21 20.52 9.64
N ASP A 63 12.30 21.76 10.09
CA ASP A 63 11.89 22.16 11.43
C ASP A 63 10.78 23.22 11.31
N ASP A 64 9.59 22.75 11.09
CA ASP A 64 8.37 23.53 10.91
C ASP A 64 7.41 23.35 12.09
N SER A 65 6.52 24.31 12.33
CA SER A 65 5.53 24.22 13.41
C SER A 65 4.60 22.99 13.30
N ASN A 66 4.35 22.51 12.08
CA ASN A 66 3.44 21.40 11.79
C ASN A 66 4.16 20.15 11.28
N ALA A 67 5.50 20.16 11.25
CA ALA A 67 6.29 18.99 10.93
C ALA A 67 7.75 19.13 11.39
N ASN A 68 8.28 18.11 12.06
CA ASN A 68 9.69 17.97 12.30
C ASN A 68 10.18 16.69 11.62
N ILE A 69 10.99 16.84 10.58
CA ILE A 69 11.45 15.72 9.73
C ILE A 69 12.95 15.75 9.68
N GLU A 70 13.57 14.62 9.90
CA GLU A 70 14.99 14.40 9.73
C GLU A 70 15.22 13.17 8.87
N ILE A 71 15.90 13.34 7.74
CA ILE A 71 16.28 12.26 6.83
C ILE A 71 17.80 12.27 6.72
N ASN A 72 18.42 11.14 7.05
CA ASN A 72 19.85 10.91 6.87
C ASN A 72 20.04 9.74 5.92
N GLY A 73 20.99 9.85 5.01
CA GLY A 73 21.34 8.72 4.18
C GLY A 73 21.97 9.05 2.86
N HIS A 74 21.96 8.01 2.02
CA HIS A 74 22.59 7.99 0.72
C HIS A 74 21.54 7.73 -0.37
N VAL A 75 21.63 8.50 -1.45
CA VAL A 75 20.82 8.30 -2.66
C VAL A 75 21.75 8.35 -3.86
N ALA A 76 21.88 7.24 -4.59
CA ALA A 76 22.67 7.15 -5.81
C ALA A 76 21.74 6.90 -7.01
N THR A 77 21.58 7.91 -7.88
CA THR A 77 20.61 7.87 -8.99
C THR A 77 21.24 7.65 -10.37
N ARG A 78 22.56 7.80 -10.49
CA ARG A 78 23.28 7.63 -11.76
C ARG A 78 24.03 6.31 -11.89
N GLN A 79 23.84 5.40 -10.97
CA GLN A 79 24.29 4.02 -11.12
C GLN A 79 23.41 3.29 -12.14
N ALA A 80 23.87 2.12 -12.61
CA ALA A 80 23.07 1.27 -13.50
C ALA A 80 21.70 0.93 -12.90
N VAL A 81 21.66 0.79 -11.56
CA VAL A 81 20.44 0.66 -10.77
C VAL A 81 20.51 1.69 -9.63
N PRO A 82 19.53 2.58 -9.47
CA PRO A 82 19.46 3.51 -8.35
C PRO A 82 19.49 2.79 -7.01
N ASP A 83 20.19 3.38 -6.04
CA ASP A 83 20.38 2.82 -4.70
C ASP A 83 19.99 3.85 -3.63
N PHE A 84 19.29 3.40 -2.60
CA PHE A 84 18.74 4.23 -1.54
C PHE A 84 18.99 3.60 -0.18
N ASN A 85 19.74 4.29 0.67
CA ASN A 85 19.91 3.91 2.06
C ASN A 85 19.56 5.10 2.94
N LEU A 86 18.37 5.09 3.53
CA LEU A 86 17.79 6.23 4.21
C LEU A 86 17.30 5.84 5.61
N LYS A 87 17.52 6.76 6.56
CA LYS A 87 16.86 6.74 7.87
C LYS A 87 16.06 8.02 8.01
N ALA A 88 14.77 7.90 8.29
CA ALA A 88 13.88 9.03 8.48
C ALA A 88 13.25 8.98 9.88
N VAL A 89 13.26 10.14 10.54
CA VAL A 89 12.55 10.39 11.77
C VAL A 89 11.58 11.53 11.52
N VAL A 90 10.31 11.25 11.71
CA VAL A 90 9.22 12.22 11.54
C VAL A 90 8.53 12.39 12.87
N ARG A 91 8.32 13.64 13.28
CA ARG A 91 7.59 13.99 14.51
C ARG A 91 6.66 15.16 14.26
N ASN A 92 5.60 15.24 15.03
CA ASN A 92 4.63 16.34 14.96
C ASN A 92 4.15 16.62 13.52
N PHE A 93 3.98 15.57 12.73
CA PHE A 93 3.54 15.70 11.35
C PHE A 93 2.02 15.83 11.29
N ARG A 94 1.53 17.01 10.92
CA ARG A 94 0.11 17.36 10.83
C ARG A 94 -0.31 17.54 9.39
N PRO A 95 -0.72 16.48 8.71
CA PRO A 95 -0.94 16.49 7.26
C PRO A 95 -2.06 17.44 6.81
N ASN A 96 -3.08 17.66 7.65
CA ASN A 96 -4.14 18.63 7.37
C ASN A 96 -3.63 20.08 7.45
N ASP A 97 -2.89 20.41 8.52
CA ASP A 97 -2.35 21.75 8.73
C ASP A 97 -1.28 22.12 7.70
N LEU A 98 -0.62 21.10 7.13
CA LEU A 98 0.33 21.23 6.02
C LEU A 98 -0.33 21.34 4.63
N ASN A 99 -1.65 21.39 4.54
CA ASN A 99 -2.43 21.38 3.30
C ASN A 99 -2.17 20.15 2.39
N LEU A 100 -1.73 19.04 2.95
CA LEU A 100 -1.48 17.83 2.20
C LEU A 100 -2.75 17.02 1.94
N THR A 101 -3.72 17.12 2.85
CA THR A 101 -5.01 16.42 2.79
C THR A 101 -6.06 17.17 3.61
N ASP A 102 -7.34 17.03 3.23
CA ASP A 102 -8.49 17.52 4.00
C ASP A 102 -8.87 16.58 5.16
N GLN A 103 -8.24 15.42 5.23
CA GLN A 103 -8.44 14.44 6.31
C GLN A 103 -7.48 14.71 7.47
N TYR A 104 -7.65 13.95 8.56
CA TYR A 104 -6.75 13.98 9.73
C TYR A 104 -6.64 15.36 10.40
N LYS A 105 -7.76 16.09 10.49
CA LYS A 105 -7.83 17.30 11.29
C LYS A 105 -7.48 17.00 12.73
N ASP A 106 -6.74 17.91 13.38
CA ASP A 106 -6.30 17.80 14.76
C ASP A 106 -5.56 16.48 15.07
N THR A 107 -4.87 15.96 14.07
CA THR A 107 -4.13 14.70 14.16
C THR A 107 -2.66 14.96 13.93
N ASP A 108 -1.83 14.53 14.86
CA ASP A 108 -0.39 14.48 14.69
C ASP A 108 0.10 13.04 14.48
N MET A 109 1.14 12.91 13.68
CA MET A 109 1.75 11.64 13.33
C MET A 109 3.24 11.66 13.59
N SER A 110 3.77 10.54 14.06
CA SER A 110 5.20 10.33 14.22
C SER A 110 5.59 8.99 13.64
N LEU A 111 6.80 8.91 13.07
CA LEU A 111 7.26 7.75 12.33
C LEU A 111 8.78 7.64 12.42
N ASN A 112 9.29 6.43 12.65
CA ASN A 112 10.69 6.08 12.45
C ASN A 112 10.79 5.04 11.33
N LEU A 113 11.57 5.34 10.30
CA LEU A 113 11.70 4.52 9.10
C LEU A 113 13.18 4.31 8.75
N THR A 114 13.50 3.11 8.34
CA THR A 114 14.76 2.75 7.67
C THR A 114 14.44 2.12 6.33
N ALA A 115 15.03 2.61 5.26
CA ALA A 115 14.86 2.10 3.91
C ALA A 115 16.24 1.82 3.31
N ASP A 116 16.44 0.59 2.88
CA ASP A 116 17.66 0.10 2.23
C ASP A 116 17.21 -0.71 1.01
N PHE A 117 17.18 -0.07 -0.14
CA PHE A 117 16.68 -0.68 -1.36
C PHE A 117 17.33 -0.11 -2.62
N SER A 118 17.29 -0.88 -3.68
CA SER A 118 17.69 -0.49 -5.03
C SER A 118 16.58 -0.79 -6.04
N GLY A 119 16.56 -0.07 -7.15
CA GLY A 119 15.56 -0.26 -8.21
C GLY A 119 15.19 1.04 -8.91
N HIS A 120 14.67 0.94 -10.13
CA HIS A 120 14.16 2.09 -10.90
C HIS A 120 12.67 2.34 -10.66
N SER A 121 11.97 1.33 -10.20
CA SER A 121 10.53 1.33 -9.99
C SER A 121 10.13 0.30 -8.93
N ILE A 122 8.87 0.31 -8.55
CA ILE A 122 8.30 -0.70 -7.65
C ILE A 122 8.36 -2.12 -8.26
N ASP A 123 8.43 -2.23 -9.58
CA ASP A 123 8.48 -3.52 -10.27
C ASP A 123 9.85 -4.22 -10.20
N ASP A 124 10.93 -3.47 -10.00
CA ASP A 124 12.30 -3.99 -9.92
C ASP A 124 12.98 -3.68 -8.58
N MET A 125 12.23 -3.18 -7.62
CA MET A 125 12.72 -2.86 -6.28
C MET A 125 13.26 -4.12 -5.59
N GLN A 126 14.47 -3.99 -5.03
CA GLN A 126 15.11 -5.01 -4.20
C GLN A 126 15.63 -4.37 -2.92
N GLY A 127 15.31 -4.95 -1.78
CA GLY A 127 15.76 -4.44 -0.50
C GLY A 127 14.69 -4.51 0.59
N LYS A 128 14.87 -3.67 1.60
CA LYS A 128 14.03 -3.69 2.79
C LYS A 128 13.63 -2.27 3.19
N ILE A 129 12.35 -2.12 3.53
CA ILE A 129 11.83 -0.95 4.23
C ILE A 129 11.34 -1.42 5.60
N SER A 130 11.82 -0.80 6.65
CA SER A 130 11.40 -1.09 8.03
C SER A 130 10.84 0.18 8.66
N ILE A 131 9.67 0.06 9.24
CA ILE A 131 9.04 1.10 10.05
C ILE A 131 9.05 0.58 11.49
N ASP A 132 9.93 1.15 12.31
CA ASP A 132 10.12 0.70 13.69
C ASP A 132 8.93 1.10 14.57
N SER A 133 8.38 2.29 14.30
CA SER A 133 7.21 2.80 15.01
C SER A 133 6.42 3.79 14.17
N VAL A 134 5.11 3.73 14.28
CA VAL A 134 4.16 4.77 13.82
C VAL A 134 3.27 5.11 15.00
N LEU A 135 3.14 6.38 15.29
CA LEU A 135 2.16 6.91 16.22
C LEU A 135 1.21 7.82 15.45
N VAL A 136 -0.08 7.59 15.56
CA VAL A 136 -1.13 8.49 15.07
C VAL A 136 -1.95 8.91 16.28
N ASN A 137 -1.92 10.18 16.60
CA ASN A 137 -2.56 10.74 17.77
C ASN A 137 -3.62 11.78 17.36
N ALA A 138 -4.86 11.57 17.77
CA ALA A 138 -5.98 12.47 17.54
C ALA A 138 -6.67 12.76 18.88
N PRO A 139 -6.09 13.66 19.72
CA PRO A 139 -6.49 13.85 21.10
C PRO A 139 -7.94 14.36 21.27
N GLU A 140 -8.44 15.18 20.34
CA GLU A 140 -9.83 15.64 20.39
C GLU A 140 -10.87 14.51 20.22
N LYS A 141 -10.43 13.36 19.68
CA LYS A 141 -11.27 12.17 19.48
C LYS A 141 -10.96 11.06 20.49
N ASP A 142 -10.08 11.33 21.44
CA ASP A 142 -9.54 10.32 22.37
C ASP A 142 -9.03 9.07 21.62
N GLN A 143 -8.40 9.29 20.46
CA GLN A 143 -7.92 8.22 19.57
C GLN A 143 -6.40 8.28 19.48
N CYS A 144 -5.77 7.17 19.81
CA CYS A 144 -4.35 6.93 19.63
C CYS A 144 -4.16 5.57 18.99
N TYR A 145 -3.37 5.52 17.92
CA TYR A 145 -2.96 4.28 17.27
C TYR A 145 -1.44 4.20 17.29
N PHE A 146 -0.93 3.08 17.72
CA PHE A 146 0.50 2.82 17.79
C PHE A 146 0.85 1.50 17.11
N LEU A 147 1.69 1.58 16.08
CA LEU A 147 2.20 0.41 15.36
C LEU A 147 3.71 0.30 15.59
N LYS A 148 4.18 -0.93 15.82
CA LYS A 148 5.60 -1.29 15.82
C LYS A 148 5.91 -2.34 14.76
N ASN A 149 7.14 -2.34 14.30
CA ASN A 149 7.71 -3.45 13.55
C ASN A 149 6.95 -3.80 12.26
N LEU A 150 6.67 -2.81 11.42
CA LEU A 150 6.26 -3.08 10.05
C LEU A 150 7.53 -3.22 9.19
N SER A 151 7.67 -4.31 8.47
CA SER A 151 8.73 -4.48 7.47
C SER A 151 8.17 -4.95 6.14
N ILE A 152 8.71 -4.40 5.07
CA ILE A 152 8.45 -4.81 3.70
C ILE A 152 9.80 -5.21 3.12
N PHE A 153 9.90 -6.43 2.66
CA PHE A 153 11.03 -6.96 1.91
C PHE A 153 10.61 -7.18 0.47
N ALA A 154 11.45 -6.76 -0.46
CA ALA A 154 11.29 -7.02 -1.88
C ALA A 154 12.60 -7.57 -2.44
N GLY A 155 12.54 -8.65 -3.22
CA GLY A 155 13.74 -9.24 -3.78
C GLY A 155 13.45 -10.34 -4.79
N ASN A 156 14.52 -10.87 -5.37
CA ASN A 156 14.43 -12.06 -6.19
C ASN A 156 14.59 -13.30 -5.32
N VAL A 157 13.80 -14.31 -5.61
CA VAL A 157 13.97 -15.63 -4.99
C VAL A 157 15.31 -16.21 -5.40
N SER A 158 16.07 -16.75 -4.45
CA SER A 158 17.39 -17.33 -4.70
C SER A 158 17.36 -18.32 -5.86
N ASN A 159 18.25 -18.13 -6.84
CA ASN A 159 18.38 -18.95 -8.05
C ASN A 159 17.15 -18.98 -8.99
N SER A 160 16.26 -18.00 -8.89
CA SER A 160 15.06 -17.86 -9.73
C SER A 160 14.95 -16.44 -10.28
N GLN A 161 14.21 -16.28 -11.38
CA GLN A 161 13.78 -14.97 -11.87
C GLN A 161 12.50 -14.47 -11.19
N GLU A 162 11.93 -15.30 -10.31
CA GLU A 162 10.75 -14.94 -9.55
C GLU A 162 11.07 -13.83 -8.54
N LYS A 163 10.15 -12.92 -8.41
CA LYS A 163 10.16 -11.85 -7.40
C LYS A 163 9.36 -12.28 -6.20
N GLU A 164 9.74 -11.75 -5.05
CA GLU A 164 8.97 -11.90 -3.83
C GLU A 164 8.86 -10.56 -3.12
N ILE A 165 7.65 -10.19 -2.72
CA ILE A 165 7.41 -9.14 -1.74
C ILE A 165 6.80 -9.79 -0.52
N GLU A 166 7.42 -9.55 0.61
CA GLU A 166 6.95 -10.01 1.92
C GLU A 166 6.63 -8.81 2.80
N ILE A 167 5.48 -8.87 3.46
CA ILE A 167 5.04 -7.90 4.46
C ILE A 167 4.95 -8.61 5.80
N ARG A 168 5.59 -8.04 6.83
CA ARG A 168 5.50 -8.50 8.21
C ARG A 168 5.14 -7.35 9.12
N SER A 169 4.05 -7.49 9.82
CA SER A 169 3.58 -6.52 10.81
C SER A 169 2.66 -7.18 11.84
N PRO A 170 2.36 -6.53 12.96
CA PRO A 170 1.37 -7.03 13.91
C PRO A 170 -0.04 -7.16 13.34
N PHE A 171 -0.38 -6.39 12.30
CA PHE A 171 -1.73 -6.39 11.74
C PHE A 171 -1.86 -7.18 10.43
N LEU A 172 -0.79 -7.31 9.62
CA LEU A 172 -0.81 -7.97 8.32
C LEU A 172 0.50 -8.70 8.09
N ASN A 173 0.41 -9.99 7.82
CA ASN A 173 1.54 -10.81 7.39
C ASN A 173 1.21 -11.44 6.04
N GLY A 174 2.19 -11.54 5.16
CA GLY A 174 1.95 -12.22 3.89
C GLY A 174 3.00 -11.94 2.84
N PHE A 175 2.80 -12.54 1.68
CA PHE A 175 3.70 -12.42 0.55
C PHE A 175 2.97 -12.47 -0.79
N VAL A 176 3.62 -11.91 -1.80
CA VAL A 176 3.35 -12.14 -3.23
C VAL A 176 4.63 -12.65 -3.86
N LYS A 177 4.57 -13.79 -4.53
CA LYS A 177 5.73 -14.45 -5.13
C LYS A 177 5.41 -14.91 -6.54
N GLY A 178 6.33 -14.67 -7.48
CA GLY A 178 6.20 -15.08 -8.87
C GLY A 178 6.80 -14.08 -9.84
N ASN A 179 6.38 -14.16 -11.08
CA ASN A 179 6.71 -13.18 -12.11
C ASN A 179 5.53 -12.25 -12.33
N TYR A 180 5.65 -10.99 -11.97
CA TYR A 180 4.56 -10.02 -12.08
C TYR A 180 5.08 -8.60 -12.23
N SER A 181 4.22 -7.74 -12.76
CA SER A 181 4.46 -6.30 -12.82
C SER A 181 3.20 -5.55 -12.37
N TYR A 182 3.35 -4.69 -11.40
CA TYR A 182 2.26 -3.82 -10.90
C TYR A 182 1.68 -2.95 -12.00
N ARG A 183 2.50 -2.56 -12.98
CA ARG A 183 2.09 -1.74 -14.11
C ARG A 183 1.13 -2.50 -15.04
N THR A 184 1.36 -3.79 -15.26
CA THR A 184 0.57 -4.61 -16.19
C THR A 184 -0.54 -5.42 -15.51
N LEU A 185 -0.50 -5.56 -14.17
CA LEU A 185 -1.48 -6.33 -13.42
C LEU A 185 -2.95 -5.91 -13.66
N PRO A 186 -3.30 -4.62 -13.68
CA PRO A 186 -4.67 -4.21 -14.03
C PRO A 186 -5.10 -4.67 -15.42
N ALA A 187 -4.20 -4.60 -16.39
CA ALA A 187 -4.47 -5.07 -17.75
C ALA A 187 -4.66 -6.60 -17.81
N SER A 188 -3.86 -7.37 -17.05
CA SER A 188 -4.02 -8.83 -16.94
C SER A 188 -5.39 -9.21 -16.38
N ILE A 189 -5.83 -8.54 -15.33
CA ILE A 189 -7.14 -8.78 -14.72
C ILE A 189 -8.25 -8.46 -15.73
N LEU A 190 -8.16 -7.32 -16.42
CA LEU A 190 -9.13 -6.91 -17.43
C LEU A 190 -9.18 -7.92 -18.60
N LYS A 191 -8.04 -8.38 -19.11
CA LYS A 191 -7.98 -9.42 -20.16
C LYS A 191 -8.65 -10.72 -19.70
N THR A 192 -8.38 -11.12 -18.47
CA THR A 192 -8.99 -12.33 -17.90
C THR A 192 -10.51 -12.20 -17.82
N LEU A 193 -11.03 -11.06 -17.37
CA LEU A 193 -12.46 -10.80 -17.33
C LEU A 193 -13.08 -10.69 -18.73
N GLN A 194 -12.42 -10.00 -19.66
CA GLN A 194 -12.88 -9.81 -21.04
C GLN A 194 -13.07 -11.15 -21.78
N ARG A 195 -12.29 -12.18 -21.41
CA ARG A 195 -12.45 -13.52 -21.97
C ARG A 195 -13.83 -14.11 -21.72
N TYR A 196 -14.43 -13.83 -20.56
CA TYR A 196 -15.72 -14.36 -20.15
C TYR A 196 -16.89 -13.42 -20.44
N ILE A 197 -16.64 -12.10 -20.43
CA ILE A 197 -17.65 -11.06 -20.70
C ILE A 197 -17.05 -10.00 -21.63
N PRO A 198 -16.88 -10.29 -22.91
CA PRO A 198 -16.31 -9.33 -23.86
C PRO A 198 -17.19 -8.08 -24.02
N SER A 199 -18.50 -8.18 -23.93
CA SER A 199 -19.41 -7.05 -24.10
C SER A 199 -19.40 -6.05 -22.93
N LEU A 200 -19.08 -6.51 -21.72
CA LEU A 200 -19.04 -5.65 -20.53
C LEU A 200 -17.81 -4.70 -20.54
N LEU A 201 -16.76 -5.12 -21.19
CA LEU A 201 -15.48 -4.43 -21.19
C LEU A 201 -15.11 -3.98 -22.62
N VAL A 202 -15.93 -3.08 -23.18
CA VAL A 202 -15.59 -2.41 -24.43
C VAL A 202 -14.45 -1.44 -24.15
N LEU A 203 -13.23 -1.88 -24.41
CA LEU A 203 -12.03 -1.06 -24.22
C LEU A 203 -11.73 -0.31 -25.52
N ASN A 204 -11.66 1.01 -25.42
CA ASN A 204 -11.30 1.88 -26.55
C ASN A 204 -9.80 1.85 -26.90
N LYS A 205 -9.01 1.03 -26.20
CA LYS A 205 -7.57 0.87 -26.40
C LYS A 205 -7.18 -0.60 -26.30
N GLU A 206 -6.25 -1.00 -27.12
CA GLU A 206 -5.58 -2.29 -26.97
C GLU A 206 -4.87 -2.36 -25.61
N LEU A 207 -5.08 -3.44 -24.89
CA LEU A 207 -4.38 -3.69 -23.63
C LEU A 207 -2.92 -4.10 -23.93
N PRO A 208 -1.96 -3.65 -23.13
CA PRO A 208 -0.57 -4.04 -23.30
C PRO A 208 -0.40 -5.55 -23.16
N GLU A 209 0.66 -6.09 -23.72
CA GLU A 209 1.07 -7.47 -23.44
C GLU A 209 1.36 -7.64 -21.95
N THR A 210 0.93 -8.76 -21.40
CA THR A 210 1.03 -9.06 -19.97
C THR A 210 1.60 -10.44 -19.76
N ASN A 211 2.36 -10.62 -18.70
CA ASN A 211 2.94 -11.90 -18.30
C ASN A 211 3.00 -11.91 -16.78
N ASN A 212 1.86 -12.11 -16.13
CA ASN A 212 1.76 -12.15 -14.68
C ASN A 212 1.42 -13.58 -14.24
N ASP A 213 2.34 -14.20 -13.53
CA ASP A 213 2.21 -15.53 -12.93
C ASP A 213 2.73 -15.47 -11.49
N PHE A 214 1.83 -15.44 -10.52
CA PHE A 214 2.19 -15.28 -9.13
C PHE A 214 1.20 -15.98 -8.18
N GLN A 215 1.68 -16.25 -7.01
CA GLN A 215 0.89 -16.69 -5.86
C GLN A 215 0.99 -15.67 -4.72
N PHE A 216 -0.03 -15.63 -3.90
CA PHE A 216 -0.07 -14.77 -2.73
C PHE A 216 -0.71 -15.48 -1.54
N ASN A 217 -0.28 -15.06 -0.36
CA ASN A 217 -0.87 -15.48 0.90
C ASN A 217 -0.79 -14.32 1.88
N PHE A 218 -1.93 -13.90 2.41
CA PHE A 218 -2.04 -12.84 3.40
C PHE A 218 -2.85 -13.32 4.59
N GLN A 219 -2.40 -12.94 5.77
CA GLN A 219 -3.09 -13.12 7.04
C GLN A 219 -3.24 -11.75 7.70
N LEU A 220 -4.49 -11.31 7.84
CA LEU A 220 -4.86 -10.09 8.52
C LEU A 220 -5.18 -10.44 9.97
N GLU A 221 -4.32 -9.97 10.89
CA GLU A 221 -4.40 -10.31 12.33
C GLU A 221 -5.29 -9.33 13.08
N ASP A 222 -5.24 -8.06 12.68
CA ASP A 222 -5.89 -6.96 13.37
C ASP A 222 -6.35 -5.91 12.35
N THR A 223 -7.42 -5.21 12.68
CA THR A 223 -8.00 -4.14 11.86
C THR A 223 -7.99 -2.78 12.54
N GLU A 224 -7.32 -2.62 13.68
CA GLU A 224 -7.26 -1.37 14.42
C GLU A 224 -6.72 -0.21 13.55
N LEU A 225 -5.71 -0.50 12.72
CA LEU A 225 -5.20 0.45 11.72
C LEU A 225 -6.31 0.94 10.79
N PHE A 226 -7.14 0.03 10.29
CA PHE A 226 -8.21 0.36 9.35
C PHE A 226 -9.31 1.17 10.03
N SER A 227 -9.73 0.80 11.22
CA SER A 227 -10.78 1.49 11.95
C SER A 227 -10.34 2.84 12.49
N LYS A 228 -9.19 2.93 13.15
CA LYS A 228 -8.72 4.15 13.80
C LYS A 228 -8.04 5.13 12.85
N VAL A 229 -7.27 4.65 11.88
CA VAL A 229 -6.53 5.52 10.95
C VAL A 229 -7.31 5.77 9.67
N PHE A 230 -7.71 4.72 8.95
CA PHE A 230 -8.41 4.87 7.66
C PHE A 230 -9.92 5.08 7.79
N LYS A 231 -10.47 5.07 9.00
CA LYS A 231 -11.90 5.26 9.27
C LYS A 231 -12.80 4.22 8.58
N ILE A 232 -12.28 3.03 8.36
CA ILE A 232 -13.05 1.88 7.85
C ILE A 232 -13.62 1.16 9.07
N PRO A 233 -14.94 1.13 9.28
CA PRO A 233 -15.55 0.61 10.49
C PRO A 233 -15.58 -0.93 10.50
N VAL A 234 -14.40 -1.54 10.53
CA VAL A 234 -14.22 -3.00 10.55
C VAL A 234 -13.40 -3.40 11.78
N GLU A 235 -13.84 -4.42 12.48
CA GLU A 235 -13.15 -5.00 13.64
C GLU A 235 -13.14 -6.52 13.51
N LEU A 236 -11.95 -7.12 13.51
CA LEU A 236 -11.75 -8.57 13.50
C LEU A 236 -11.68 -9.10 14.93
N TYR A 237 -12.33 -10.22 15.17
CA TYR A 237 -12.20 -11.01 16.41
C TYR A 237 -11.27 -12.21 16.26
N MET A 238 -10.98 -12.61 15.04
CA MET A 238 -10.08 -13.70 14.71
C MET A 238 -9.36 -13.36 13.39
N PRO A 239 -8.12 -13.83 13.20
CA PRO A 239 -7.38 -13.57 11.98
C PRO A 239 -8.11 -14.00 10.71
N ALA A 240 -8.10 -13.12 9.72
CA ALA A 240 -8.63 -13.40 8.39
C ALA A 240 -7.53 -13.81 7.43
N THR A 241 -7.84 -14.67 6.47
CA THR A 241 -6.86 -15.12 5.47
C THR A 241 -7.33 -14.87 4.05
N LEU A 242 -6.40 -14.53 3.18
CA LEU A 242 -6.61 -14.41 1.74
C LEU A 242 -5.43 -15.04 1.02
N ASN A 243 -5.66 -16.07 0.23
CA ASN A 243 -4.61 -16.71 -0.56
C ASN A 243 -5.10 -17.04 -1.96
N GLY A 244 -4.16 -17.26 -2.86
CA GLY A 244 -4.49 -17.60 -4.23
C GLY A 244 -3.31 -17.60 -5.17
N TYR A 245 -3.62 -17.78 -6.43
CA TYR A 245 -2.69 -17.65 -7.54
C TYR A 245 -3.39 -17.04 -8.75
N PHE A 246 -2.58 -16.44 -9.60
CA PHE A 246 -2.99 -15.85 -10.87
C PHE A 246 -1.93 -16.14 -11.92
N ASP A 247 -2.35 -16.66 -13.08
CA ASP A 247 -1.48 -16.92 -14.24
C ASP A 247 -2.26 -16.48 -15.50
N ASP A 248 -1.89 -15.33 -16.06
CA ASP A 248 -2.59 -14.79 -17.24
C ASP A 248 -2.25 -15.53 -18.52
N ASN A 249 -1.09 -16.16 -18.64
CA ASN A 249 -0.72 -16.93 -19.81
C ASN A 249 -1.56 -18.20 -19.96
N ARG A 250 -1.83 -18.88 -18.84
CA ARG A 250 -2.66 -20.08 -18.79
C ARG A 250 -4.11 -19.75 -18.44
N THR A 251 -4.42 -18.48 -18.24
CA THR A 251 -5.75 -18.03 -17.79
C THR A 251 -6.21 -18.80 -16.56
N ARG A 252 -5.39 -18.83 -15.52
CA ARG A 252 -5.69 -19.48 -14.26
C ARG A 252 -5.82 -18.47 -13.16
N LEU A 253 -6.92 -18.55 -12.43
CA LEU A 253 -7.21 -17.73 -11.27
C LEU A 253 -7.78 -18.60 -10.16
N GLN A 254 -7.25 -18.48 -8.98
CA GLN A 254 -7.88 -18.98 -7.77
C GLN A 254 -7.67 -17.99 -6.64
N ILE A 255 -8.74 -17.62 -5.96
CA ILE A 255 -8.73 -16.78 -4.76
C ILE A 255 -9.56 -17.50 -3.70
N ARG A 256 -9.00 -17.64 -2.50
CA ARG A 256 -9.66 -18.17 -1.33
C ARG A 256 -9.53 -17.16 -0.19
N GLY A 257 -10.65 -16.76 0.38
CA GLY A 257 -10.71 -15.89 1.54
C GLY A 257 -11.49 -16.55 2.67
N TYR A 258 -11.04 -16.30 3.90
CA TYR A 258 -11.73 -16.72 5.10
C TYR A 258 -11.76 -15.57 6.10
N LEU A 259 -12.95 -15.17 6.50
CA LEU A 259 -13.25 -14.15 7.50
C LEU A 259 -14.05 -14.80 8.64
N PRO A 260 -13.40 -15.27 9.70
CA PRO A 260 -14.07 -16.12 10.70
C PRO A 260 -15.12 -15.36 11.51
N ALA A 261 -14.77 -14.19 12.04
CA ALA A 261 -15.70 -13.36 12.84
C ALA A 261 -15.24 -11.90 12.81
N PHE A 262 -16.16 -11.01 12.49
CA PHE A 262 -15.87 -9.57 12.43
C PHE A 262 -17.14 -8.73 12.63
N VAL A 263 -16.93 -7.47 13.02
CA VAL A 263 -17.96 -6.43 13.00
C VAL A 263 -17.71 -5.46 11.86
N TYR A 264 -18.76 -5.08 11.18
CA TYR A 264 -18.75 -4.01 10.20
C TYR A 264 -20.02 -3.15 10.36
N ASN A 265 -19.84 -1.84 10.56
CA ASN A 265 -20.94 -0.92 10.86
C ASN A 265 -21.89 -1.47 11.93
N ASP A 266 -21.35 -1.80 13.10
CA ASP A 266 -22.09 -2.34 14.26
C ASP A 266 -22.85 -3.65 14.01
N SER A 267 -22.64 -4.26 12.85
CA SER A 267 -23.22 -5.56 12.51
C SER A 267 -22.17 -6.66 12.66
N TYR A 268 -22.50 -7.70 13.41
CA TYR A 268 -21.64 -8.85 13.62
C TYR A 268 -21.83 -9.89 12.52
N PHE A 269 -20.73 -10.32 11.93
CA PHE A 269 -20.66 -11.32 10.90
C PHE A 269 -19.75 -12.47 11.29
N GLU A 270 -20.05 -13.67 10.80
CA GLU A 270 -19.23 -14.85 11.06
C GLU A 270 -19.20 -15.79 9.86
N SER A 271 -18.18 -16.67 9.85
CA SER A 271 -18.02 -17.72 8.84
C SER A 271 -18.00 -17.20 7.40
N GLY A 272 -17.42 -16.01 7.21
CA GLY A 272 -17.25 -15.42 5.89
C GLY A 272 -16.27 -16.25 5.06
N THR A 273 -16.67 -16.65 3.85
CA THR A 273 -15.82 -17.36 2.89
C THR A 273 -15.95 -16.74 1.50
N LEU A 274 -14.84 -16.65 0.82
CA LEU A 274 -14.72 -16.26 -0.58
C LEU A 274 -14.00 -17.37 -1.33
N LEU A 275 -14.57 -17.82 -2.43
CA LEU A 275 -13.92 -18.71 -3.37
C LEU A 275 -14.17 -18.19 -4.78
N CYS A 276 -13.12 -17.76 -5.46
CA CYS A 276 -13.15 -17.45 -6.88
C CYS A 276 -12.18 -18.37 -7.60
N ASN A 277 -12.62 -19.02 -8.65
CA ASN A 277 -11.80 -19.85 -9.51
C ASN A 277 -12.35 -19.85 -10.93
N ASN A 278 -11.51 -20.20 -11.87
CA ASN A 278 -11.92 -20.32 -13.24
C ASN A 278 -11.54 -21.66 -13.86
N THR A 279 -12.28 -22.03 -14.91
CA THR A 279 -11.97 -23.04 -15.92
C THR A 279 -11.66 -22.36 -17.24
N SER A 280 -11.44 -23.14 -18.32
CA SER A 280 -11.31 -22.58 -19.68
C SER A 280 -12.51 -21.71 -20.09
N ASP A 281 -13.70 -22.09 -19.67
CA ASP A 281 -14.97 -21.61 -20.22
C ASP A 281 -15.79 -20.78 -19.23
N GLU A 282 -15.48 -20.86 -17.94
CA GLU A 282 -16.29 -20.25 -16.89
C GLU A 282 -15.40 -19.66 -15.77
N LEU A 283 -15.79 -18.47 -15.29
CA LEU A 283 -15.29 -17.88 -14.04
C LEU A 283 -16.40 -18.02 -12.98
N GLN A 284 -16.08 -18.61 -11.84
CA GLN A 284 -17.00 -18.79 -10.72
C GLN A 284 -16.50 -18.03 -9.51
N CYS A 285 -17.41 -17.31 -8.83
CA CYS A 285 -17.17 -16.68 -7.54
C CYS A 285 -18.29 -17.03 -6.57
N GLN A 286 -17.91 -17.53 -5.41
CA GLN A 286 -18.83 -17.85 -4.32
C GLN A 286 -18.46 -17.05 -3.08
N VAL A 287 -19.44 -16.38 -2.51
CA VAL A 287 -19.32 -15.69 -1.21
C VAL A 287 -20.37 -16.28 -0.28
N ARG A 288 -19.97 -16.65 0.92
CA ARG A 288 -20.88 -17.05 1.99
C ARG A 288 -20.56 -16.24 3.22
N ILE A 289 -21.58 -15.81 3.94
CA ILE A 289 -21.42 -15.04 5.16
C ILE A 289 -22.67 -15.18 6.03
N ASN A 290 -22.49 -15.22 7.32
CA ASN A 290 -23.57 -15.23 8.28
C ASN A 290 -23.58 -13.90 9.03
N LYS A 291 -24.74 -13.26 9.11
CA LYS A 291 -24.98 -12.08 9.93
C LYS A 291 -25.75 -12.49 11.18
N ARG A 292 -25.22 -12.18 12.36
CA ARG A 292 -25.92 -12.41 13.62
C ARG A 292 -26.89 -11.26 13.89
N LEU A 293 -28.12 -11.61 14.19
CA LEU A 293 -29.16 -10.68 14.60
C LEU A 293 -29.33 -10.69 16.11
N GLN A 294 -30.14 -9.76 16.62
CA GLN A 294 -30.55 -9.76 18.01
C GLN A 294 -31.25 -11.05 18.41
N LYS A 295 -31.17 -11.45 19.68
CA LYS A 295 -31.77 -12.68 20.24
C LYS A 295 -31.23 -13.99 19.64
N GLY A 296 -30.02 -13.97 19.05
CA GLY A 296 -29.36 -15.19 18.55
C GLY A 296 -29.86 -15.70 17.18
N ALA A 297 -30.75 -14.99 16.53
CA ALA A 297 -31.14 -15.30 15.14
C ALA A 297 -29.97 -15.01 14.18
N MET A 298 -29.87 -15.78 13.10
CA MET A 298 -28.83 -15.61 12.08
C MET A 298 -29.46 -15.49 10.70
N ILE A 299 -28.91 -14.59 9.89
CA ILE A 299 -29.14 -14.56 8.45
C ILE A 299 -27.94 -15.19 7.76
N ASN A 300 -28.19 -16.24 6.99
CA ASN A 300 -27.21 -16.87 6.13
C ASN A 300 -27.35 -16.28 4.74
N LEU A 301 -26.28 -15.75 4.18
CA LEU A 301 -26.22 -15.22 2.83
C LEU A 301 -25.22 -16.04 2.01
N ALA A 302 -25.63 -16.51 0.85
CA ALA A 302 -24.74 -17.12 -0.13
C ALA A 302 -24.98 -16.49 -1.50
N VAL A 303 -23.92 -15.98 -2.09
CA VAL A 303 -23.91 -15.40 -3.44
C VAL A 303 -23.04 -16.30 -4.31
N ASN A 304 -23.62 -16.85 -5.38
CA ASN A 304 -22.89 -17.64 -6.36
C ASN A 304 -23.00 -16.94 -7.72
N SER A 305 -21.89 -16.49 -8.24
CA SER A 305 -21.79 -15.84 -9.53
C SER A 305 -21.01 -16.72 -10.50
N ARG A 306 -21.51 -16.87 -11.71
CA ARG A 306 -20.89 -17.58 -12.83
C ARG A 306 -20.88 -16.69 -14.03
N VAL A 307 -19.76 -16.69 -14.72
CA VAL A 307 -19.52 -15.85 -15.87
C VAL A 307 -19.01 -16.72 -17.01
N SER A 308 -19.78 -16.84 -18.07
CA SER A 308 -19.44 -17.57 -19.29
C SER A 308 -20.27 -17.05 -20.47
N ASP A 309 -19.80 -17.21 -21.68
CA ASP A 309 -20.52 -16.90 -22.91
C ASP A 309 -21.13 -15.49 -22.91
N ASP A 310 -20.38 -14.51 -22.47
CA ASP A 310 -20.81 -13.10 -22.39
C ASP A 310 -22.03 -12.90 -21.46
N LYS A 311 -22.22 -13.78 -20.49
CA LYS A 311 -23.33 -13.73 -19.54
C LYS A 311 -22.84 -13.83 -18.10
N LEU A 312 -23.40 -12.98 -17.25
CA LEU A 312 -23.27 -13.07 -15.80
C LEU A 312 -24.55 -13.64 -15.20
N LYS A 313 -24.46 -14.81 -14.56
CA LYS A 313 -25.54 -15.41 -13.79
C LYS A 313 -25.19 -15.34 -12.31
N THR A 314 -25.96 -14.59 -11.54
CA THR A 314 -25.81 -14.52 -10.09
C THR A 314 -27.03 -15.11 -9.41
N THR A 315 -26.79 -16.03 -8.49
CA THR A 315 -27.82 -16.62 -7.63
C THR A 315 -27.54 -16.21 -6.20
N ILE A 316 -28.53 -15.61 -5.57
CA ILE A 316 -28.45 -15.18 -4.17
C ILE A 316 -29.42 -16.03 -3.36
N HIS A 317 -28.88 -16.70 -2.35
CA HIS A 317 -29.67 -17.45 -1.37
C HIS A 317 -29.53 -16.76 -0.03
N TRP A 318 -30.63 -16.51 0.63
CA TRP A 318 -30.64 -16.02 2.01
C TRP A 318 -31.69 -16.80 2.80
N GLY A 319 -31.41 -16.99 4.06
CA GLY A 319 -32.28 -17.65 4.99
C GLY A 319 -32.04 -17.18 6.41
N ASN A 320 -32.97 -17.44 7.28
CA ASN A 320 -32.82 -17.26 8.71
C ASN A 320 -33.03 -18.60 9.42
N ASN A 321 -32.43 -18.73 10.62
CA ASN A 321 -32.58 -19.89 11.46
C ASN A 321 -33.75 -19.74 12.46
N VAL A 322 -34.67 -18.78 12.24
CA VAL A 322 -35.84 -18.59 13.07
C VAL A 322 -36.88 -19.63 12.64
N PRO A 323 -37.36 -20.50 13.55
CA PRO A 323 -38.46 -21.40 13.23
C PRO A 323 -39.67 -20.58 12.77
N SER A 324 -40.24 -20.94 11.62
CA SER A 324 -41.53 -20.37 11.21
C SER A 324 -42.59 -20.82 12.21
N THR A 325 -43.01 -19.92 13.07
CA THR A 325 -44.19 -20.10 13.87
C THR A 325 -45.39 -19.84 12.96
N PHE A 326 -46.01 -20.91 12.47
CA PHE A 326 -47.35 -20.86 11.89
C PHE A 326 -48.37 -20.92 13.01
#